data_455068b2e1ab15b25c9d32ec0b1440d3
#
_entry.id   455068b2e1ab15b25c9d32ec0b1440d3
#
_cell.length_a   1.000
_cell.length_b   1.000
_cell.length_c   1.000
_cell.angle_alpha   90.00
_cell.angle_beta   90.00
_cell.angle_gamma   90.00
#
_symmetry.space_group_name_H-M   'P 1'
#
loop_
_entity.id
_entity.type
_entity.pdbx_description
1 polymer ?
#
loop_
_entity_poly.entity_id
_entity_poly.type
_entity_poly.pdbx_seq_one_letter_code
_entity_poly.pdbx_strand_id
1 'polypeptide(L)'
;MALIKKVPKTLLLSLAYLLCVATRCHATSLSFSYNFSTPGALTSPDLKYMSNATAAGDRVDLTKNTKWSTGRVAYGRPVQLWDDTGKVASFTSNFTFVIKSLNSSAQGDGVAFFVGAYPPDLPPDSDGGLLGLFDEPFNPVNTNSPATVAVEFDAYKNEWDPKNTTSHVGVDVNSISSVAYAALPDGCFNGTMSAWVRYDANASTLSVTLRFDDRPGLGVYNVSACVDLRAEELPQQAGVGFSATTGDRAERHQILSWSFESTLTNVAVIKKTGKWLPFR
;
A
#
# COMPACT_ATOMS: atom_id res chain seq x y z
N MET A 1 58.84 12.61 32.46
CA MET A 1 58.16 11.29 32.59
C MET A 1 56.66 11.57 32.70
N ALA A 2 55.92 11.43 31.61
CA ALA A 2 54.50 11.82 31.54
C ALA A 2 53.62 10.63 32.01
N LEU A 3 52.82 10.85 33.05
CA LEU A 3 51.87 9.87 33.54
C LEU A 3 50.67 9.74 32.56
N ILE A 4 50.64 8.66 31.83
CA ILE A 4 49.45 8.30 31.03
C ILE A 4 48.37 7.82 32.00
N LYS A 5 47.36 8.63 32.28
CA LYS A 5 46.16 8.23 33.03
C LYS A 5 45.36 7.23 32.22
N LYS A 6 45.32 5.96 32.70
CA LYS A 6 44.45 4.93 32.10
C LYS A 6 42.97 5.30 32.27
N VAL A 7 42.27 5.45 31.15
CA VAL A 7 40.83 5.65 31.17
C VAL A 7 40.16 4.36 31.68
N PRO A 8 39.25 4.45 32.67
CA PRO A 8 38.61 3.27 33.25
C PRO A 8 37.74 2.56 32.21
N LYS A 9 37.82 1.22 32.16
CA LYS A 9 37.08 0.37 31.20
C LYS A 9 35.57 0.58 31.23
N THR A 10 35.02 0.98 32.37
CA THR A 10 33.60 1.33 32.54
C THR A 10 33.21 2.59 31.76
N LEU A 11 34.10 3.57 31.64
CA LEU A 11 33.85 4.81 30.86
C LEU A 11 33.87 4.53 29.35
N LEU A 12 34.73 3.61 28.87
CA LEU A 12 34.77 3.17 27.48
C LEU A 12 33.54 2.37 27.08
N LEU A 13 33.02 1.51 27.99
CA LEU A 13 31.80 0.73 27.77
C LEU A 13 30.54 1.62 27.75
N SER A 14 30.46 2.62 28.62
CA SER A 14 29.32 3.56 28.61
C SER A 14 29.34 4.46 27.37
N LEU A 15 30.53 4.87 26.89
CA LEU A 15 30.65 5.65 25.66
C LEU A 15 30.31 4.82 24.41
N ALA A 16 30.69 3.53 24.38
CA ALA A 16 30.31 2.61 23.31
C ALA A 16 28.81 2.34 23.29
N TYR A 17 28.18 2.22 24.48
CA TYR A 17 26.73 2.06 24.59
C TYR A 17 25.98 3.33 24.15
N LEU A 18 26.45 4.53 24.52
CA LEU A 18 25.91 5.82 24.07
C LEU A 18 26.04 5.99 22.55
N LEU A 19 27.17 5.60 21.95
CA LEU A 19 27.39 5.62 20.51
C LEU A 19 26.51 4.60 19.76
N CYS A 20 26.24 3.41 20.34
CA CYS A 20 25.34 2.44 19.75
C CYS A 20 23.85 2.85 19.80
N VAL A 21 23.44 3.64 20.81
CA VAL A 21 22.08 4.15 20.92
C VAL A 21 21.86 5.38 20.01
N ALA A 22 22.94 6.09 19.64
CA ALA A 22 22.86 7.34 18.85
C ALA A 22 22.77 7.15 17.33
N THR A 23 22.89 5.93 16.79
CA THR A 23 22.84 5.70 15.34
C THR A 23 21.65 4.85 14.90
N ARG A 24 20.43 5.21 15.30
CA ARG A 24 19.28 4.93 14.46
C ARG A 24 19.30 5.99 13.34
N CYS A 25 20.06 5.71 12.30
CA CYS A 25 19.97 6.48 11.05
C CYS A 25 18.59 6.18 10.46
N HIS A 26 17.60 6.99 10.82
CA HIS A 26 16.31 6.94 10.14
C HIS A 26 16.53 7.52 8.75
N ALA A 27 16.42 6.69 7.73
CA ALA A 27 16.40 7.18 6.36
C ALA A 27 15.27 8.21 6.23
N THR A 28 15.61 9.44 5.91
CA THR A 28 14.62 10.52 5.69
C THR A 28 13.95 10.38 4.34
N SER A 29 14.49 9.52 3.46
CA SER A 29 13.94 9.22 2.14
C SER A 29 14.22 7.76 1.78
N LEU A 30 13.30 7.17 1.03
CA LEU A 30 13.41 5.84 0.42
C LEU A 30 13.02 5.97 -1.05
N SER A 31 13.77 5.31 -1.93
CA SER A 31 13.42 5.19 -3.34
C SER A 31 13.82 3.83 -3.87
N PHE A 32 12.95 3.19 -4.64
CA PHE A 32 13.26 2.00 -5.41
C PHE A 32 12.44 1.95 -6.71
N SER A 33 12.92 1.19 -7.68
CA SER A 33 12.23 0.99 -8.95
C SER A 33 12.53 -0.40 -9.50
N TYR A 34 11.49 -1.14 -9.86
CA TYR A 34 11.54 -2.45 -10.49
C TYR A 34 10.85 -2.40 -11.84
N ASN A 35 11.57 -2.72 -12.91
CA ASN A 35 10.98 -3.21 -14.14
C ASN A 35 11.20 -4.73 -14.15
N PHE A 36 10.14 -5.50 -13.99
CA PHE A 36 10.24 -6.95 -13.79
C PHE A 36 10.69 -7.71 -15.03
N SER A 37 10.72 -7.08 -16.21
CA SER A 37 11.37 -7.64 -17.40
C SER A 37 12.91 -7.54 -17.34
N THR A 38 13.47 -6.77 -16.40
CA THR A 38 14.91 -6.65 -16.23
C THR A 38 15.45 -7.87 -15.50
N PRO A 39 16.52 -8.52 -16.00
CA PRO A 39 17.14 -9.66 -15.33
C PRO A 39 17.50 -9.34 -13.88
N GLY A 40 17.12 -10.23 -12.95
CA GLY A 40 17.39 -10.09 -11.51
C GLY A 40 16.38 -9.27 -10.72
N ALA A 41 15.49 -8.50 -11.36
CA ALA A 41 14.51 -7.69 -10.66
C ALA A 41 13.56 -8.56 -9.80
N LEU A 42 13.09 -9.68 -10.34
CA LEU A 42 12.19 -10.61 -9.65
C LEU A 42 12.85 -11.38 -8.50
N THR A 43 14.16 -11.49 -8.49
CA THR A 43 14.94 -12.18 -7.44
C THR A 43 15.58 -11.21 -6.45
N SER A 44 15.17 -9.94 -6.46
CA SER A 44 15.64 -8.95 -5.50
C SER A 44 15.37 -9.43 -4.06
N PRO A 45 16.36 -9.39 -3.16
CA PRO A 45 16.18 -9.75 -1.76
C PRO A 45 15.23 -8.80 -1.01
N ASP A 46 14.94 -7.65 -1.63
CA ASP A 46 14.02 -6.66 -1.10
C ASP A 46 12.56 -6.89 -1.51
N LEU A 47 12.26 -7.98 -2.22
CA LEU A 47 10.89 -8.39 -2.53
C LEU A 47 10.49 -9.60 -1.69
N LYS A 48 9.32 -9.54 -1.07
CA LYS A 48 8.69 -10.66 -0.37
C LYS A 48 7.46 -11.11 -1.13
N TYR A 49 7.44 -12.40 -1.46
CA TYR A 49 6.31 -13.06 -2.08
C TYR A 49 5.59 -13.90 -1.03
N MET A 50 4.27 -13.77 -0.93
CA MET A 50 3.45 -14.43 0.07
C MET A 50 2.26 -15.15 -0.58
N SER A 51 1.88 -16.29 -0.01
CA SER A 51 0.80 -17.15 -0.48
C SER A 51 1.02 -17.57 -1.95
N ASN A 52 0.08 -17.27 -2.86
CA ASN A 52 0.18 -17.67 -4.26
C ASN A 52 1.01 -16.73 -5.14
N ALA A 53 1.50 -15.61 -4.60
CA ALA A 53 2.33 -14.71 -5.38
C ALA A 53 3.67 -15.33 -5.77
N THR A 54 4.07 -15.20 -7.03
CA THR A 54 5.29 -15.81 -7.58
C THR A 54 5.96 -14.90 -8.60
N ALA A 55 7.28 -15.04 -8.70
CA ALA A 55 8.07 -14.52 -9.82
C ALA A 55 7.79 -15.34 -11.09
N ALA A 56 7.38 -14.73 -12.18
CA ALA A 56 6.94 -15.42 -13.38
C ALA A 56 7.45 -14.72 -14.65
N GLY A 57 8.59 -15.18 -15.15
CA GLY A 57 9.16 -14.67 -16.41
C GLY A 57 9.60 -13.21 -16.28
N ASP A 58 8.76 -12.29 -16.73
CA ASP A 58 8.99 -10.84 -16.79
C ASP A 58 8.05 -10.02 -15.89
N ARG A 59 7.41 -10.67 -14.91
CA ARG A 59 6.38 -10.08 -14.06
C ARG A 59 6.24 -10.80 -12.73
N VAL A 60 5.50 -10.19 -11.81
CA VAL A 60 4.97 -10.86 -10.63
C VAL A 60 3.57 -11.34 -10.94
N ASP A 61 3.31 -12.64 -10.84
CA ASP A 61 1.95 -13.17 -10.77
C ASP A 61 1.49 -13.13 -9.31
N LEU A 62 0.45 -12.34 -8.99
CA LEU A 62 -0.10 -12.23 -7.63
C LEU A 62 -1.02 -13.43 -7.32
N THR A 63 -1.86 -13.81 -8.26
CA THR A 63 -2.79 -14.94 -8.10
C THR A 63 -2.56 -16.01 -9.15
N LYS A 64 -2.94 -17.23 -8.81
CA LYS A 64 -3.16 -18.28 -9.81
C LYS A 64 -4.46 -17.97 -10.54
N ASN A 65 -4.53 -18.35 -11.82
CA ASN A 65 -5.77 -18.24 -12.59
C ASN A 65 -6.76 -19.35 -12.21
N THR A 66 -7.15 -19.39 -10.94
CA THR A 66 -8.09 -20.35 -10.34
C THR A 66 -8.95 -19.61 -9.33
N LYS A 67 -10.10 -20.14 -8.97
CA LYS A 67 -10.90 -19.64 -7.85
C LYS A 67 -10.13 -19.74 -6.53
N TRP A 68 -10.45 -18.86 -5.58
CA TRP A 68 -9.95 -18.86 -4.20
C TRP A 68 -8.41 -18.82 -4.14
N SER A 69 -7.83 -17.93 -4.93
CA SER A 69 -6.40 -17.67 -4.96
C SER A 69 -6.12 -16.32 -4.36
N THR A 70 -5.25 -16.29 -3.36
CA THR A 70 -4.82 -15.06 -2.68
C THR A 70 -3.30 -14.95 -2.76
N GLY A 71 -2.78 -13.76 -3.06
CA GLY A 71 -1.35 -13.54 -3.08
C GLY A 71 -0.96 -12.10 -2.82
N ARG A 72 0.24 -11.93 -2.29
CA ARG A 72 0.80 -10.62 -1.94
C ARG A 72 2.27 -10.55 -2.32
N VAL A 73 2.67 -9.42 -2.89
CA VAL A 73 4.08 -9.05 -3.02
C VAL A 73 4.31 -7.72 -2.32
N ALA A 74 5.36 -7.62 -1.53
CA ALA A 74 5.68 -6.43 -0.78
C ALA A 74 7.17 -6.09 -0.81
N TYR A 75 7.48 -4.83 -0.57
CA TYR A 75 8.83 -4.40 -0.27
C TYR A 75 9.26 -5.00 1.08
N GLY A 76 10.40 -5.65 1.10
CA GLY A 76 10.86 -6.50 2.21
C GLY A 76 11.43 -5.74 3.39
N ARG A 77 11.54 -4.41 3.32
CA ARG A 77 12.00 -3.55 4.40
C ARG A 77 10.91 -2.59 4.84
N PRO A 78 10.88 -2.16 6.11
CA PRO A 78 9.89 -1.20 6.56
C PRO A 78 10.08 0.17 5.89
N VAL A 79 8.98 0.82 5.59
CA VAL A 79 8.90 2.21 5.12
C VAL A 79 8.54 3.10 6.30
N GLN A 80 9.33 4.14 6.55
CA GLN A 80 9.02 5.10 7.61
C GLN A 80 7.89 6.03 7.16
N LEU A 81 6.73 5.98 7.84
CA LEU A 81 5.58 6.83 7.55
C LEU A 81 5.56 8.11 8.39
N TRP A 82 5.97 8.02 9.64
CA TRP A 82 6.03 9.17 10.54
C TRP A 82 7.04 8.89 11.67
N ASP A 83 7.44 9.92 12.40
CA ASP A 83 8.39 9.81 13.50
C ASP A 83 7.95 10.62 14.73
N ASP A 84 8.65 10.40 15.85
CA ASP A 84 8.36 11.07 17.12
C ASP A 84 8.67 12.59 17.10
N THR A 85 9.33 13.09 16.05
CA THR A 85 9.56 14.53 15.87
C THR A 85 8.37 15.23 15.21
N GLY A 86 7.33 14.45 14.81
CA GLY A 86 6.12 14.95 14.17
C GLY A 86 6.20 15.04 12.66
N LYS A 87 7.27 14.55 12.04
CA LYS A 87 7.35 14.44 10.57
C LYS A 87 6.46 13.32 10.08
N VAL A 88 5.89 13.52 8.91
CA VAL A 88 5.10 12.53 8.18
C VAL A 88 5.64 12.38 6.77
N ALA A 89 5.65 11.17 6.23
CA ALA A 89 6.12 10.90 4.89
C ALA A 89 5.08 11.32 3.84
N SER A 90 5.52 12.09 2.85
CA SER A 90 4.84 12.10 1.55
C SER A 90 5.43 11.01 0.69
N PHE A 91 4.62 10.32 -0.10
CA PHE A 91 5.11 9.26 -0.98
C PHE A 91 4.40 9.24 -2.33
N THR A 92 5.07 8.62 -3.30
CA THR A 92 4.50 8.25 -4.60
C THR A 92 4.77 6.78 -4.89
N SER A 93 3.80 6.10 -5.49
CA SER A 93 3.94 4.75 -6.02
C SER A 93 3.39 4.71 -7.43
N ASN A 94 4.23 4.33 -8.40
CA ASN A 94 3.82 4.21 -9.78
C ASN A 94 4.01 2.77 -10.22
N PHE A 95 3.01 2.20 -10.87
CA PHE A 95 3.07 0.80 -11.27
C PHE A 95 2.24 0.54 -12.52
N THR A 96 2.69 -0.46 -13.28
CA THR A 96 1.95 -1.04 -14.40
C THR A 96 1.53 -2.43 -14.02
N PHE A 97 0.26 -2.75 -14.22
CA PHE A 97 -0.34 -4.00 -13.81
C PHE A 97 -1.31 -4.54 -14.86
N VAL A 98 -1.61 -5.82 -14.75
CA VAL A 98 -2.57 -6.51 -15.61
C VAL A 98 -3.64 -7.15 -14.75
N ILE A 99 -4.90 -6.90 -15.10
CA ILE A 99 -6.03 -7.74 -14.70
C ILE A 99 -6.58 -8.33 -15.99
N LYS A 100 -6.68 -9.66 -16.05
CA LYS A 100 -7.15 -10.35 -17.26
C LYS A 100 -7.91 -11.62 -16.95
N SER A 101 -9.18 -11.61 -17.26
CA SER A 101 -10.00 -12.81 -17.22
C SER A 101 -9.87 -13.62 -18.51
N LEU A 102 -9.91 -14.95 -18.42
CA LEU A 102 -10.05 -15.84 -19.57
C LEU A 102 -11.47 -15.82 -20.13
N ASN A 103 -12.44 -15.43 -19.30
CA ASN A 103 -13.84 -15.30 -19.68
C ASN A 103 -14.30 -13.90 -19.27
N SER A 104 -14.55 -13.04 -20.23
CA SER A 104 -14.92 -11.62 -20.02
C SER A 104 -16.19 -11.41 -19.17
N SER A 105 -17.02 -12.43 -19.02
CA SER A 105 -18.22 -12.39 -18.17
C SER A 105 -17.99 -12.86 -16.72
N ALA A 106 -16.74 -13.17 -16.34
CA ALA A 106 -16.41 -13.81 -15.07
C ALA A 106 -15.16 -13.19 -14.42
N GLN A 107 -15.15 -11.86 -14.27
CA GLN A 107 -14.08 -11.13 -13.60
C GLN A 107 -14.26 -11.16 -12.08
N GLY A 108 -13.17 -11.12 -11.35
CA GLY A 108 -13.16 -11.01 -9.89
C GLY A 108 -11.96 -11.71 -9.21
N ASP A 109 -11.55 -11.22 -8.06
CA ASP A 109 -12.16 -10.06 -7.39
C ASP A 109 -11.44 -8.76 -7.73
N GLY A 110 -10.10 -8.70 -7.60
CA GLY A 110 -9.35 -7.51 -7.91
C GLY A 110 -7.92 -7.50 -7.35
N VAL A 111 -7.30 -6.33 -7.43
CA VAL A 111 -5.95 -6.05 -6.93
C VAL A 111 -5.93 -4.76 -6.14
N ALA A 112 -5.09 -4.68 -5.11
CA ALA A 112 -4.89 -3.48 -4.34
C ALA A 112 -3.40 -3.15 -4.15
N PHE A 113 -3.07 -1.86 -4.17
CA PHE A 113 -1.85 -1.30 -3.59
C PHE A 113 -2.14 -0.94 -2.13
N PHE A 114 -1.30 -1.36 -1.20
CA PHE A 114 -1.52 -1.11 0.23
C PHE A 114 -0.32 -0.48 0.93
N VAL A 115 -0.62 0.23 2.01
CA VAL A 115 0.29 0.70 3.05
C VAL A 115 -0.31 0.26 4.40
N GLY A 116 0.40 -0.57 5.16
CA GLY A 116 -0.16 -1.16 6.38
C GLY A 116 0.91 -1.68 7.32
N ALA A 117 0.62 -2.72 8.08
CA ALA A 117 1.55 -3.29 9.05
C ALA A 117 2.87 -3.75 8.43
N TYR A 118 3.91 -3.77 9.26
CA TYR A 118 5.16 -4.45 8.96
C TYR A 118 5.49 -5.44 10.11
N PRO A 119 5.76 -6.71 9.83
CA PRO A 119 5.81 -7.37 8.50
C PRO A 119 4.49 -7.29 7.74
N PRO A 120 4.53 -7.26 6.40
CA PRO A 120 3.34 -7.10 5.56
C PRO A 120 2.60 -8.42 5.33
N ASP A 121 2.30 -9.15 6.40
CA ASP A 121 1.65 -10.46 6.32
C ASP A 121 0.19 -10.34 5.85
N LEU A 122 -0.32 -11.40 5.20
CA LEU A 122 -1.72 -11.48 4.81
C LEU A 122 -2.60 -11.70 6.05
N PRO A 123 -3.70 -10.94 6.21
CA PRO A 123 -4.70 -11.26 7.21
C PRO A 123 -5.31 -12.66 6.94
N PRO A 124 -5.71 -13.41 7.97
CA PRO A 124 -6.46 -14.64 7.77
C PRO A 124 -7.80 -14.34 7.10
N ASP A 125 -8.34 -15.33 6.37
CA ASP A 125 -9.68 -15.27 5.76
C ASP A 125 -9.94 -14.02 4.89
N SER A 126 -8.87 -13.44 4.31
CA SER A 126 -8.89 -12.20 3.54
C SER A 126 -9.04 -12.41 2.03
N ASP A 127 -9.53 -13.55 1.60
CA ASP A 127 -9.73 -13.90 0.18
C ASP A 127 -10.99 -13.25 -0.44
N GLY A 128 -11.24 -13.53 -1.70
CA GLY A 128 -12.38 -12.98 -2.44
C GLY A 128 -12.39 -11.46 -2.43
N GLY A 129 -13.55 -10.87 -2.24
CA GLY A 129 -13.74 -9.41 -2.24
C GLY A 129 -13.05 -8.64 -1.10
N LEU A 130 -12.33 -9.33 -0.19
CA LEU A 130 -11.51 -8.67 0.83
C LEU A 130 -10.09 -8.32 0.32
N LEU A 131 -9.78 -8.69 -0.91
CA LEU A 131 -8.57 -8.33 -1.67
C LEU A 131 -7.24 -8.63 -0.95
N GLY A 132 -7.25 -9.54 0.04
CA GLY A 132 -6.10 -9.82 0.89
C GLY A 132 -5.74 -8.65 1.83
N LEU A 133 -6.65 -7.75 2.10
CA LEU A 133 -6.43 -6.53 2.91
C LEU A 133 -6.97 -6.65 4.32
N PHE A 134 -8.17 -7.20 4.46
CA PHE A 134 -8.94 -7.25 5.71
C PHE A 134 -9.52 -8.64 5.95
N ASP A 135 -9.80 -8.97 7.21
CA ASP A 135 -10.43 -10.23 7.63
C ASP A 135 -11.94 -10.09 7.86
N GLU A 136 -12.48 -8.87 7.83
CA GLU A 136 -13.88 -8.57 8.10
C GLU A 136 -14.35 -7.35 7.27
N PRO A 137 -15.44 -7.46 6.49
CA PRO A 137 -15.89 -6.37 5.63
C PRO A 137 -16.69 -5.29 6.36
N PHE A 138 -17.37 -5.62 7.44
CA PHE A 138 -18.42 -4.76 8.01
C PHE A 138 -18.06 -4.16 9.38
N ASN A 139 -17.00 -4.60 10.02
CA ASN A 139 -16.68 -4.15 11.36
C ASN A 139 -15.21 -3.71 11.51
N PRO A 140 -14.86 -2.51 11.06
CA PRO A 140 -13.49 -2.00 11.15
C PRO A 140 -13.00 -1.82 12.60
N VAL A 141 -13.90 -1.79 13.59
CA VAL A 141 -13.56 -1.59 15.02
C VAL A 141 -13.13 -2.90 15.70
N ASN A 142 -13.56 -4.04 15.20
CA ASN A 142 -13.29 -5.36 15.77
C ASN A 142 -12.53 -6.30 14.81
N THR A 143 -11.87 -5.78 13.81
CA THR A 143 -11.05 -6.60 12.92
C THR A 143 -9.77 -7.02 13.63
N ASN A 144 -9.26 -8.21 13.34
CA ASN A 144 -7.90 -8.58 13.70
C ASN A 144 -6.88 -8.08 12.65
N SER A 145 -7.37 -7.42 11.63
CA SER A 145 -6.52 -6.81 10.60
C SER A 145 -5.85 -5.57 11.15
N PRO A 146 -4.55 -5.42 10.94
CA PRO A 146 -3.83 -4.22 11.33
C PRO A 146 -4.25 -3.04 10.46
N ALA A 147 -4.11 -1.82 10.99
CA ALA A 147 -4.43 -0.58 10.29
C ALA A 147 -3.81 -0.56 8.89
N THR A 148 -4.64 -0.33 7.90
CA THR A 148 -4.28 -0.40 6.48
C THR A 148 -4.99 0.68 5.68
N VAL A 149 -4.24 1.36 4.82
CA VAL A 149 -4.77 2.25 3.78
C VAL A 149 -4.42 1.64 2.43
N ALA A 150 -5.41 1.56 1.54
CA ALA A 150 -5.21 0.95 0.24
C ALA A 150 -5.82 1.77 -0.90
N VAL A 151 -5.38 1.44 -2.11
CA VAL A 151 -6.04 1.81 -3.35
C VAL A 151 -6.43 0.50 -4.03
N GLU A 152 -7.74 0.27 -4.13
CA GLU A 152 -8.29 -0.91 -4.76
C GLU A 152 -8.65 -0.69 -6.23
N PHE A 153 -8.53 -1.74 -7.00
CA PHE A 153 -8.98 -1.89 -8.39
C PHE A 153 -9.89 -3.12 -8.40
N ASP A 154 -11.14 -2.88 -8.09
CA ASP A 154 -12.14 -3.91 -7.86
C ASP A 154 -12.92 -4.21 -9.15
N ALA A 155 -12.94 -5.48 -9.53
CA ALA A 155 -13.58 -5.99 -10.74
C ALA A 155 -14.90 -6.72 -10.46
N TYR A 156 -15.24 -6.98 -9.19
CA TYR A 156 -16.39 -7.79 -8.79
C TYR A 156 -17.20 -7.08 -7.71
N LYS A 157 -18.53 -7.06 -7.89
CA LYS A 157 -19.43 -6.39 -6.96
C LYS A 157 -19.74 -7.23 -5.74
N ASN A 158 -19.44 -6.70 -4.57
CA ASN A 158 -19.79 -7.21 -3.25
C ASN A 158 -20.88 -6.34 -2.59
N GLU A 159 -21.39 -6.77 -1.43
CA GLU A 159 -22.45 -6.04 -0.70
C GLU A 159 -21.97 -4.72 -0.11
N TRP A 160 -20.69 -4.62 0.24
CA TRP A 160 -20.05 -3.42 0.82
C TRP A 160 -19.62 -2.40 -0.22
N ASP A 161 -19.62 -2.76 -1.51
CA ASP A 161 -19.17 -1.89 -2.58
C ASP A 161 -20.13 -0.75 -2.87
N PRO A 162 -19.65 0.30 -3.55
CA PRO A 162 -20.49 1.41 -3.94
C PRO A 162 -21.72 0.97 -4.74
N LYS A 163 -22.88 1.55 -4.41
CA LYS A 163 -24.12 1.21 -5.10
C LYS A 163 -24.04 1.55 -6.59
N ASN A 164 -24.62 0.70 -7.42
CA ASN A 164 -24.75 0.89 -8.88
C ASN A 164 -23.44 0.89 -9.68
N THR A 165 -22.38 0.27 -9.14
CA THR A 165 -21.18 -0.03 -9.92
C THR A 165 -20.78 -1.48 -9.70
N THR A 166 -20.22 -2.10 -10.75
CA THR A 166 -19.63 -3.45 -10.68
C THR A 166 -18.11 -3.34 -10.55
N SER A 167 -17.53 -2.41 -11.32
CA SER A 167 -16.09 -2.17 -11.29
C SER A 167 -15.81 -0.75 -10.80
N HIS A 168 -14.82 -0.59 -9.96
CA HIS A 168 -14.42 0.72 -9.46
C HIS A 168 -12.93 0.77 -9.10
N VAL A 169 -12.40 1.97 -9.01
CA VAL A 169 -11.16 2.28 -8.32
C VAL A 169 -11.51 3.03 -7.04
N GLY A 170 -10.98 2.59 -5.91
CA GLY A 170 -11.34 3.11 -4.60
C GLY A 170 -10.15 3.42 -3.72
N VAL A 171 -10.40 4.18 -2.66
CA VAL A 171 -9.48 4.42 -1.54
C VAL A 171 -10.12 3.82 -0.30
N ASP A 172 -9.41 2.91 0.35
CA ASP A 172 -9.84 2.18 1.53
C ASP A 172 -9.05 2.64 2.74
N VAL A 173 -9.74 2.81 3.86
CA VAL A 173 -9.14 3.23 5.12
C VAL A 173 -9.68 2.35 6.24
N ASN A 174 -8.87 1.42 6.72
CA ASN A 174 -9.22 0.47 7.78
C ASN A 174 -10.51 -0.34 7.52
N SER A 175 -10.94 -0.40 6.28
CA SER A 175 -12.15 -1.10 5.84
C SER A 175 -12.07 -1.34 4.34
N ILE A 176 -12.62 -2.47 3.87
CA ILE A 176 -12.75 -2.74 2.43
C ILE A 176 -13.84 -1.86 1.77
N SER A 177 -14.65 -1.18 2.54
CA SER A 177 -15.63 -0.23 2.00
C SER A 177 -14.95 1.09 1.69
N SER A 178 -14.77 1.42 0.42
CA SER A 178 -14.09 2.62 -0.05
C SER A 178 -14.65 3.91 0.52
N VAL A 179 -13.79 4.76 1.09
CA VAL A 179 -14.16 6.12 1.57
C VAL A 179 -14.28 7.13 0.41
N ALA A 180 -13.67 6.84 -0.72
CA ALA A 180 -13.80 7.58 -1.97
C ALA A 180 -13.56 6.62 -3.15
N TYR A 181 -14.32 6.78 -4.22
CA TYR A 181 -14.21 5.93 -5.39
C TYR A 181 -14.56 6.64 -6.71
N ALA A 182 -14.17 6.03 -7.82
CA ALA A 182 -14.69 6.34 -9.14
C ALA A 182 -15.27 5.07 -9.77
N ALA A 183 -16.54 5.12 -10.15
CA ALA A 183 -17.18 4.03 -10.89
C ALA A 183 -16.57 3.90 -12.28
N LEU A 184 -16.35 2.67 -12.70
CA LEU A 184 -15.74 2.33 -13.98
C LEU A 184 -16.76 1.58 -14.86
N PRO A 185 -16.57 1.58 -16.17
CA PRO A 185 -17.38 0.75 -17.07
C PRO A 185 -17.25 -0.74 -16.73
N ASP A 186 -18.35 -1.47 -16.77
CA ASP A 186 -18.36 -2.91 -16.53
C ASP A 186 -17.40 -3.62 -17.48
N GLY A 187 -16.63 -4.57 -16.94
CA GLY A 187 -15.65 -5.32 -17.71
C GLY A 187 -14.45 -4.49 -18.18
N CYS A 188 -14.22 -3.32 -17.59
CA CYS A 188 -13.07 -2.47 -17.95
C CYS A 188 -11.73 -3.10 -17.56
N PHE A 189 -11.66 -3.89 -16.49
CA PHE A 189 -10.46 -4.56 -16.06
C PHE A 189 -10.18 -5.82 -16.91
N ASN A 190 -9.67 -5.63 -18.13
CA ASN A 190 -9.28 -6.73 -18.99
C ASN A 190 -8.12 -6.29 -19.90
N GLY A 191 -6.95 -6.08 -19.34
CA GLY A 191 -5.75 -5.64 -20.08
C GLY A 191 -4.72 -5.02 -19.16
N THR A 192 -3.86 -4.22 -19.76
CA THR A 192 -2.77 -3.51 -19.10
C THR A 192 -3.22 -2.12 -18.65
N MET A 193 -2.88 -1.77 -17.43
CA MET A 193 -3.18 -0.49 -16.82
C MET A 193 -1.96 0.07 -16.11
N SER A 194 -1.90 1.40 -16.04
CA SER A 194 -0.94 2.13 -15.21
C SER A 194 -1.67 2.93 -14.14
N ALA A 195 -1.12 2.92 -12.93
CA ALA A 195 -1.60 3.72 -11.83
C ALA A 195 -0.48 4.55 -11.19
N TRP A 196 -0.85 5.75 -10.75
CA TRP A 196 -0.03 6.70 -10.01
C TRP A 196 -0.73 7.00 -8.70
N VAL A 197 -0.17 6.50 -7.60
CA VAL A 197 -0.65 6.75 -6.24
C VAL A 197 0.24 7.80 -5.61
N ARG A 198 -0.35 8.82 -5.01
CA ARG A 198 0.37 9.89 -4.31
C ARG A 198 -0.28 10.17 -2.96
N TYR A 199 0.53 10.20 -1.92
CA TYR A 199 0.16 10.74 -0.63
C TYR A 199 0.91 12.05 -0.36
N ASP A 200 0.16 13.11 -0.03
CA ASP A 200 0.70 14.41 0.36
C ASP A 200 0.45 14.62 1.85
N ALA A 201 1.52 14.55 2.64
CA ALA A 201 1.44 14.68 4.10
C ALA A 201 0.96 16.06 4.56
N ASN A 202 1.25 17.13 3.80
CA ASN A 202 0.81 18.49 4.17
C ASN A 202 -0.69 18.67 3.96
N ALA A 203 -1.23 18.03 2.95
CA ALA A 203 -2.67 18.07 2.64
C ALA A 203 -3.44 16.92 3.32
N SER A 204 -2.74 15.95 3.93
CA SER A 204 -3.31 14.67 4.39
C SER A 204 -4.21 14.05 3.33
N THR A 205 -3.70 13.95 2.09
CA THR A 205 -4.51 13.52 0.94
C THR A 205 -3.82 12.37 0.22
N LEU A 206 -4.53 11.24 0.10
CA LEU A 206 -4.17 10.14 -0.79
C LEU A 206 -4.93 10.30 -2.10
N SER A 207 -4.24 10.20 -3.21
CA SER A 207 -4.82 10.29 -4.54
C SER A 207 -4.31 9.18 -5.44
N VAL A 208 -5.13 8.73 -6.37
CA VAL A 208 -4.78 7.78 -7.41
C VAL A 208 -5.26 8.29 -8.77
N THR A 209 -4.41 8.08 -9.77
CA THR A 209 -4.77 8.23 -11.19
C THR A 209 -4.65 6.87 -11.85
N LEU A 210 -5.70 6.40 -12.51
CA LEU A 210 -5.75 5.14 -13.26
C LEU A 210 -5.88 5.43 -14.75
N ARG A 211 -5.08 4.74 -15.57
CA ARG A 211 -5.14 4.77 -17.03
C ARG A 211 -5.16 3.34 -17.60
N PHE A 212 -5.96 3.15 -18.63
CA PHE A 212 -6.04 1.89 -19.39
C PHE A 212 -5.10 1.95 -20.60
N ASP A 213 -3.94 1.29 -20.50
CA ASP A 213 -2.87 1.42 -21.54
C ASP A 213 -3.24 0.74 -22.85
N ASP A 214 -3.89 -0.43 -22.78
CA ASP A 214 -4.36 -1.17 -23.95
C ASP A 214 -5.67 -0.61 -24.54
N ARG A 215 -6.39 0.21 -23.77
CA ARG A 215 -7.71 0.73 -24.11
C ARG A 215 -7.87 2.20 -23.73
N PRO A 216 -7.08 3.10 -24.35
CA PRO A 216 -7.05 4.53 -23.99
C PRO A 216 -8.42 5.22 -24.16
N GLY A 217 -9.31 4.67 -24.97
CA GLY A 217 -10.68 5.16 -25.14
C GLY A 217 -11.57 5.04 -23.90
N LEU A 218 -11.17 4.26 -22.88
CA LEU A 218 -11.85 4.20 -21.59
C LEU A 218 -11.57 5.45 -20.72
N GLY A 219 -10.58 6.27 -21.09
CA GLY A 219 -10.25 7.49 -20.36
C GLY A 219 -9.28 7.30 -19.20
N VAL A 220 -9.22 8.35 -18.37
CA VAL A 220 -8.39 8.42 -17.16
C VAL A 220 -9.28 8.72 -15.97
N TYR A 221 -9.10 7.99 -14.88
CA TYR A 221 -9.90 8.14 -13.66
C TYR A 221 -9.02 8.64 -12.51
N ASN A 222 -9.57 9.56 -11.72
CA ASN A 222 -8.89 10.12 -10.56
C ASN A 222 -9.78 9.98 -9.34
N VAL A 223 -9.19 9.53 -8.24
CA VAL A 223 -9.83 9.47 -6.93
C VAL A 223 -8.92 10.11 -5.91
N SER A 224 -9.48 10.79 -4.94
CA SER A 224 -8.72 11.31 -3.80
C SER A 224 -9.55 11.28 -2.52
N ALA A 225 -8.89 11.01 -1.40
CA ALA A 225 -9.48 10.99 -0.07
C ALA A 225 -8.59 11.76 0.91
N CYS A 226 -9.23 12.37 1.92
CA CYS A 226 -8.52 12.90 3.07
C CYS A 226 -8.16 11.74 4.00
N VAL A 227 -6.86 11.51 4.23
CA VAL A 227 -6.32 10.42 5.05
C VAL A 227 -5.21 10.96 5.94
N ASP A 228 -5.39 10.97 7.25
CA ASP A 228 -4.31 11.26 8.20
C ASP A 228 -3.72 9.93 8.68
N LEU A 229 -2.55 9.55 8.17
CA LEU A 229 -1.92 8.26 8.45
C LEU A 229 -1.72 7.97 9.95
N ARG A 230 -1.59 9.00 10.79
CA ARG A 230 -1.45 8.83 12.24
C ARG A 230 -2.80 8.70 12.94
N ALA A 231 -3.78 9.48 12.50
CA ALA A 231 -5.15 9.39 13.04
C ALA A 231 -5.80 8.04 12.69
N GLU A 232 -5.41 7.47 11.54
CA GLU A 232 -5.83 6.15 11.10
C GLU A 232 -4.99 5.00 11.69
N GLU A 233 -4.16 5.31 12.69
CA GLU A 233 -3.36 4.34 13.47
C GLU A 233 -2.33 3.53 12.66
N LEU A 234 -1.93 4.00 11.47
CA LEU A 234 -0.87 3.33 10.73
C LEU A 234 0.45 3.37 11.54
N PRO A 235 1.26 2.29 11.48
CA PRO A 235 2.50 2.22 12.26
C PRO A 235 3.54 3.22 11.75
N GLN A 236 4.49 3.60 12.60
CA GLN A 236 5.64 4.42 12.19
C GLN A 236 6.41 3.77 11.05
N GLN A 237 6.59 2.46 11.12
CA GLN A 237 7.26 1.63 10.12
C GLN A 237 6.24 0.70 9.49
N ALA A 238 5.91 0.93 8.24
CA ALA A 238 4.88 0.24 7.50
C ALA A 238 5.44 -0.69 6.43
N GLY A 239 4.63 -1.68 6.06
CA GLY A 239 4.78 -2.45 4.84
C GLY A 239 4.07 -1.75 3.68
N VAL A 240 4.64 -1.86 2.48
CA VAL A 240 4.02 -1.39 1.24
C VAL A 240 4.09 -2.49 0.18
N GLY A 241 3.07 -2.59 -0.65
CA GLY A 241 3.04 -3.63 -1.68
C GLY A 241 1.70 -3.75 -2.39
N PHE A 242 1.49 -4.94 -2.93
CA PHE A 242 0.27 -5.32 -3.64
C PHE A 242 -0.29 -6.60 -3.06
N SER A 243 -1.61 -6.68 -2.97
CA SER A 243 -2.34 -7.91 -2.75
C SER A 243 -3.41 -8.08 -3.82
N ALA A 244 -3.79 -9.32 -4.09
CA ALA A 244 -4.84 -9.64 -5.04
C ALA A 244 -5.50 -10.96 -4.64
N THR A 245 -6.77 -11.06 -5.01
CA THR A 245 -7.57 -12.26 -4.72
C THR A 245 -8.46 -12.62 -5.88
N THR A 246 -8.84 -13.86 -5.91
CA THR A 246 -9.97 -14.37 -6.67
C THR A 246 -10.92 -15.06 -5.70
N GLY A 247 -12.22 -15.04 -5.98
CA GLY A 247 -13.26 -15.72 -5.21
C GLY A 247 -14.02 -16.73 -6.07
N ASP A 248 -15.32 -16.51 -6.24
CA ASP A 248 -16.16 -17.34 -7.14
C ASP A 248 -15.81 -17.17 -8.62
N ARG A 249 -15.10 -16.10 -8.96
CA ARG A 249 -14.57 -15.84 -10.30
C ARG A 249 -13.06 -15.99 -10.29
N ALA A 250 -12.46 -16.16 -11.47
CA ALA A 250 -11.02 -16.31 -11.62
C ALA A 250 -10.49 -15.41 -12.70
N GLU A 251 -9.43 -14.67 -12.37
CA GLU A 251 -8.70 -13.83 -13.30
C GLU A 251 -7.20 -13.79 -12.92
N ARG A 252 -6.39 -13.24 -13.81
CA ARG A 252 -4.95 -13.05 -13.58
C ARG A 252 -4.73 -11.65 -13.04
N HIS A 253 -3.94 -11.57 -11.98
CA HIS A 253 -3.45 -10.32 -11.41
C HIS A 253 -1.93 -10.31 -11.47
N GLN A 254 -1.37 -9.35 -12.20
CA GLN A 254 0.07 -9.32 -12.48
C GLN A 254 0.62 -7.91 -12.29
N ILE A 255 1.83 -7.79 -11.76
CA ILE A 255 2.57 -6.52 -11.70
C ILE A 255 3.75 -6.60 -12.66
N LEU A 256 3.85 -5.63 -13.59
CA LEU A 256 4.88 -5.56 -14.62
C LEU A 256 6.02 -4.63 -14.22
N SER A 257 5.70 -3.56 -13.50
CA SER A 257 6.69 -2.61 -12.97
C SER A 257 6.17 -1.94 -11.72
N TRP A 258 7.08 -1.51 -10.85
CA TRP A 258 6.76 -0.80 -9.63
C TRP A 258 7.89 0.14 -9.23
N SER A 259 7.58 1.40 -8.99
CA SER A 259 8.46 2.36 -8.36
C SER A 259 7.77 2.97 -7.14
N PHE A 260 8.57 3.27 -6.13
CA PHE A 260 8.11 3.88 -4.90
C PHE A 260 9.15 4.89 -4.41
N GLU A 261 8.67 6.05 -3.98
CA GLU A 261 9.50 7.08 -3.36
C GLU A 261 8.76 7.64 -2.14
N SER A 262 9.48 7.83 -1.05
CA SER A 262 8.95 8.48 0.15
C SER A 262 9.97 9.42 0.77
N THR A 263 9.49 10.50 1.37
CA THR A 263 10.32 11.47 2.09
C THR A 263 9.58 11.97 3.32
N LEU A 264 10.23 11.88 4.49
CA LEU A 264 9.74 12.46 5.73
C LEU A 264 9.87 13.99 5.69
N THR A 265 8.77 14.69 5.89
CA THR A 265 8.71 16.15 5.88
C THR A 265 8.09 16.68 7.17
N ASN A 266 8.47 17.92 7.56
CA ASN A 266 7.75 18.61 8.62
C ASN A 266 6.36 18.99 8.10
N VAL A 267 5.33 18.48 8.75
CA VAL A 267 3.95 18.88 8.44
C VAL A 267 3.63 20.17 9.19
N ALA A 268 3.13 21.16 8.48
CA ALA A 268 2.68 22.40 9.11
C ALA A 268 1.49 22.09 10.03
N VAL A 269 1.64 22.33 11.33
CA VAL A 269 0.53 22.23 12.29
C VAL A 269 -0.47 23.33 11.96
N ILE A 270 -1.50 23.02 11.19
CA ILE A 270 -2.64 23.92 11.03
C ILE A 270 -3.39 23.91 12.37
N LYS A 271 -3.07 24.86 13.26
CA LYS A 271 -3.90 25.10 14.44
C LYS A 271 -5.30 25.47 13.94
N LYS A 272 -6.24 24.53 14.00
CA LYS A 272 -7.68 24.88 13.88
C LYS A 272 -7.98 25.82 15.04
N THR A 273 -7.93 27.14 14.80
CA THR A 273 -8.45 28.14 15.72
C THR A 273 -9.96 28.06 15.68
N GLY A 274 -10.52 27.07 16.37
CA GLY A 274 -11.95 26.94 16.59
C GLY A 274 -12.44 28.00 17.55
N LYS A 275 -12.78 29.19 17.06
CA LYS A 275 -13.70 30.07 17.76
C LYS A 275 -15.11 29.50 17.53
N TRP A 276 -15.60 28.76 18.49
CA TRP A 276 -17.03 28.51 18.61
C TRP A 276 -17.69 29.85 18.95
N LEU A 277 -18.44 30.42 18.00
CA LEU A 277 -19.36 31.49 18.31
C LEU A 277 -20.61 30.83 18.91
N PRO A 278 -21.03 31.22 20.13
CA PRO A 278 -22.29 30.71 20.66
C PRO A 278 -23.43 31.28 19.82
N PHE A 279 -24.29 30.42 19.32
CA PHE A 279 -25.56 30.82 18.77
C PHE A 279 -26.42 31.46 19.88
N ARG A 280 -26.84 32.68 19.65
CA ARG A 280 -27.90 33.33 20.40
C ARG A 280 -29.26 33.01 19.77
#